data_63286142c452c10f7f78a734906a8b84
#
_entry.id   63286142c452c10f7f78a734906a8b84
#
_cell.length_a   1.000
_cell.length_b   1.000
_cell.length_c   1.000
_cell.angle_alpha   90.00
_cell.angle_beta   90.00
_cell.angle_gamma   90.00
#
_symmetry.space_group_name_H-M   'P 1'
#
loop_
_entity.id
_entity.type
_entity.pdbx_description
1 polymer ?
#
loop_
_entity_poly.entity_id
_entity_poly.type
_entity_poly.pdbx_seq_one_letter_code
_entity_poly.pdbx_strand_id
1 'polypeptide(L)'
;MAKIEIGINMEFVRHDDKSFEWGVAKAAELGYRYVEPMVHLGRELLSEAGYFHSVSMLDDPLRLRRACEKHRIKMSGLSAHTPLCKPEVGVEYLKQAVRFAAEAGAPVINTDQ
;
A
#
# COMPACT_ATOMS: atom_id res chain seq x y z
N MET A 1 -18.86 16.09 17.15
CA MET A 1 -19.17 15.85 15.73
C MET A 1 -18.07 15.03 15.08
N ALA A 2 -18.43 13.93 14.44
CA ALA A 2 -17.45 13.11 13.76
C ALA A 2 -16.84 13.88 12.57
N LYS A 3 -15.53 13.83 12.45
CA LYS A 3 -14.79 14.45 11.36
C LYS A 3 -14.37 13.38 10.36
N ILE A 4 -14.74 13.55 9.10
CA ILE A 4 -14.32 12.66 8.04
C ILE A 4 -12.97 13.17 7.50
N GLU A 5 -12.00 12.28 7.48
CA GLU A 5 -10.71 12.55 6.87
C GLU A 5 -10.61 11.80 5.55
N ILE A 6 -9.96 12.41 4.58
CA ILE A 6 -9.87 11.88 3.23
C ILE A 6 -8.42 11.43 2.97
N GLY A 7 -8.28 10.21 2.50
CA GLY A 7 -7.01 9.67 2.01
C GLY A 7 -7.02 9.47 0.51
N ILE A 8 -5.88 9.16 -0.04
CA ILE A 8 -5.73 8.86 -1.47
C ILE A 8 -5.10 7.48 -1.67
N ASN A 9 -5.68 6.71 -2.58
CA ASN A 9 -5.06 5.47 -3.03
C ASN A 9 -3.85 5.78 -3.89
N MET A 10 -2.74 5.09 -3.66
CA MET A 10 -1.47 5.41 -4.30
C MET A 10 -1.29 4.80 -5.69
N GLU A 11 -2.33 4.28 -6.30
CA GLU A 11 -2.25 3.83 -7.69
C GLU A 11 -1.81 4.93 -8.66
N PHE A 12 -2.02 6.17 -8.31
CA PHE A 12 -1.65 7.29 -9.20
C PHE A 12 -0.14 7.31 -9.51
N VAL A 13 0.72 6.77 -8.66
CA VAL A 13 2.18 6.78 -8.88
C VAL A 13 2.60 5.94 -10.09
N ARG A 14 1.79 4.96 -10.47
CA ARG A 14 2.10 4.06 -11.59
C ARG A 14 2.11 4.76 -12.95
N HIS A 15 1.32 5.80 -13.08
CA HIS A 15 1.18 6.51 -14.36
C HIS A 15 2.40 7.38 -14.67
N ASP A 16 3.11 7.82 -13.64
CA ASP A 16 4.26 8.71 -13.78
C ASP A 16 5.59 8.02 -13.49
N ASP A 17 5.57 6.70 -13.33
CA ASP A 17 6.78 5.91 -13.02
C ASP A 17 7.53 6.47 -11.79
N LYS A 18 6.79 6.74 -10.73
CA LYS A 18 7.32 7.35 -9.52
C LYS A 18 7.43 6.37 -8.36
N SER A 19 8.31 6.69 -7.43
CA SER A 19 8.53 5.90 -6.23
C SER A 19 7.40 6.09 -5.19
N PHE A 20 7.36 5.19 -4.22
CA PHE A 20 6.48 5.34 -3.06
C PHE A 20 6.74 6.66 -2.34
N GLU A 21 8.01 6.99 -2.12
CA GLU A 21 8.40 8.21 -1.41
C GLU A 21 7.93 9.47 -2.14
N TRP A 22 8.04 9.48 -3.45
CA TRP A 22 7.52 10.58 -4.25
C TRP A 22 6.00 10.70 -4.09
N GLY A 23 5.30 9.57 -4.10
CA GLY A 23 3.84 9.53 -3.95
C GLY A 23 3.39 10.08 -2.61
N VAL A 24 4.08 9.73 -1.52
CA VAL A 24 3.79 10.25 -0.18
C VAL A 24 4.01 11.76 -0.13
N ALA A 25 5.13 12.23 -0.67
CA ALA A 25 5.44 13.66 -0.72
C ALA A 25 4.37 14.42 -1.51
N LYS A 26 3.94 13.85 -2.64
CA LYS A 26 2.92 14.46 -3.49
C LYS A 26 1.56 14.51 -2.79
N ALA A 27 1.17 13.44 -2.12
CA ALA A 27 -0.07 13.40 -1.34
C ALA A 27 -0.06 14.49 -0.25
N ALA A 28 1.06 14.65 0.45
CA ALA A 28 1.22 15.69 1.46
C ALA A 28 1.11 17.09 0.85
N GLU A 29 1.77 17.32 -0.28
CA GLU A 29 1.72 18.60 -1.01
C GLU A 29 0.27 18.95 -1.41
N LEU A 30 -0.52 17.95 -1.81
CA LEU A 30 -1.91 18.14 -2.20
C LEU A 30 -2.87 18.27 -1.01
N GLY A 31 -2.38 18.11 0.22
CA GLY A 31 -3.18 18.30 1.43
C GLY A 31 -3.82 17.03 1.97
N TYR A 32 -3.51 15.86 1.44
CA TYR A 32 -3.98 14.60 1.99
C TYR A 32 -3.23 14.25 3.27
N ARG A 33 -3.92 13.62 4.21
CA ARG A 33 -3.34 13.15 5.46
C ARG A 33 -3.15 11.65 5.51
N TYR A 34 -3.79 10.92 4.60
CA TYR A 34 -3.76 9.46 4.54
C TYR A 34 -3.44 8.99 3.12
N VAL A 35 -2.70 7.89 3.06
CA VAL A 35 -2.43 7.19 1.80
C VAL A 35 -2.73 5.72 1.96
N GLU A 36 -3.12 5.06 0.88
CA GLU A 36 -3.30 3.62 0.80
C GLU A 36 -2.40 3.07 -0.30
N PRO A 37 -1.22 2.55 0.04
CA PRO A 37 -0.37 1.92 -0.95
C PRO A 37 -0.84 0.52 -1.30
N MET A 38 -0.47 0.06 -2.49
CA MET A 38 -0.67 -1.31 -2.93
C MET A 38 0.62 -2.10 -2.72
N VAL A 39 0.51 -3.32 -2.21
CA VAL A 39 1.63 -4.23 -2.04
C VAL A 39 1.48 -5.47 -2.91
N HIS A 40 2.61 -6.09 -3.21
CA HIS A 40 2.65 -7.35 -3.96
C HIS A 40 3.79 -8.23 -3.43
N LEU A 41 3.76 -9.51 -3.77
CA LEU A 41 4.76 -10.47 -3.33
C LEU A 41 5.40 -11.22 -4.50
N GLY A 42 5.56 -10.71 -5.64
CA GLY A 42 6.22 -11.39 -6.73
C GLY A 42 5.45 -11.26 -8.04
N ARG A 43 5.15 -12.39 -8.66
CA ARG A 43 4.63 -12.42 -10.04
C ARG A 43 3.14 -12.15 -10.16
N GLU A 44 2.39 -12.16 -9.09
CA GLU A 44 0.93 -12.08 -9.13
C GLU A 44 0.41 -10.82 -9.81
N LEU A 45 1.18 -9.76 -9.80
CA LEU A 45 0.79 -8.50 -10.43
C LEU A 45 1.57 -8.17 -11.70
N LEU A 46 2.53 -8.99 -12.09
CA LEU A 46 3.36 -8.70 -13.25
C LEU A 46 2.62 -8.80 -14.58
N SER A 47 1.50 -9.53 -14.60
CA SER A 47 0.68 -9.67 -15.79
C SER A 47 -0.27 -8.49 -16.01
N GLU A 48 -0.41 -7.63 -15.01
CA GLU A 48 -1.33 -6.50 -15.09
C GLU A 48 -0.57 -5.19 -15.29
N ALA A 49 -0.83 -4.54 -16.40
CA ALA A 49 -0.22 -3.26 -16.70
C ALA A 49 -0.53 -2.24 -15.61
N GLY A 50 0.48 -1.58 -15.09
CA GLY A 50 0.33 -0.53 -14.11
C GLY A 50 0.54 -0.91 -12.66
N TYR A 51 0.80 -2.19 -12.37
CA TYR A 51 1.11 -2.62 -10.99
C TYR A 51 2.61 -2.66 -10.68
N PHE A 52 3.43 -2.25 -11.61
CA PHE A 52 4.90 -2.28 -11.46
C PHE A 52 5.41 -1.40 -10.33
N HIS A 53 4.65 -0.39 -9.97
CA HIS A 53 5.04 0.59 -8.95
C HIS A 53 4.42 0.32 -7.58
N SER A 54 3.77 -0.83 -7.42
CA SER A 54 3.35 -1.27 -6.10
C SER A 54 4.57 -1.64 -5.26
N VAL A 55 4.42 -1.59 -3.95
CA VAL A 55 5.51 -1.89 -3.01
C VAL A 55 5.64 -3.39 -2.84
N SER A 56 6.86 -3.92 -2.98
CA SER A 56 7.12 -5.33 -2.71
C SER A 56 7.05 -5.62 -1.22
N MET A 57 6.37 -6.70 -0.84
CA MET A 57 6.39 -7.18 0.55
C MET A 57 7.74 -7.79 0.96
N LEU A 58 8.67 -7.95 0.02
CA LEU A 58 10.05 -8.33 0.29
C LEU A 58 10.93 -7.14 0.65
N ASP A 59 10.41 -5.93 0.48
CA ASP A 59 11.10 -4.70 0.87
C ASP A 59 10.99 -4.47 2.38
N ASP A 60 11.76 -3.51 2.88
CA ASP A 60 11.73 -3.14 4.29
C ASP A 60 10.44 -2.35 4.59
N PRO A 61 9.52 -2.86 5.41
CA PRO A 61 8.29 -2.14 5.76
C PRO A 61 8.57 -0.82 6.50
N LEU A 62 9.69 -0.70 7.18
CA LEU A 62 10.07 0.53 7.88
C LEU A 62 10.38 1.67 6.90
N ARG A 63 10.76 1.35 5.67
CA ARG A 63 10.94 2.36 4.62
C ARG A 63 9.63 3.11 4.38
N LEU A 64 8.51 2.39 4.31
CA LEU A 64 7.20 3.01 4.11
C LEU A 64 6.83 3.87 5.31
N ARG A 65 7.06 3.34 6.50
CA ARG A 65 6.77 4.05 7.74
C ARG A 65 7.54 5.36 7.84
N ARG A 66 8.84 5.32 7.55
CA ARG A 66 9.71 6.51 7.60
C ARG A 66 9.28 7.57 6.59
N ALA A 67 8.92 7.15 5.36
CA ALA A 67 8.45 8.08 4.35
C ALA A 67 7.17 8.80 4.79
N CYS A 68 6.23 8.06 5.38
CA CYS A 68 5.00 8.63 5.90
C CYS A 68 5.26 9.58 7.08
N GLU A 69 6.09 9.17 8.03
CA GLU A 69 6.44 9.99 9.19
C GLU A 69 7.12 11.32 8.79
N LYS A 70 8.01 11.25 7.80
CA LYS A 70 8.71 12.43 7.29
C LYS A 70 7.75 13.51 6.81
N HIS A 71 6.64 13.12 6.21
CA HIS A 71 5.65 14.05 5.66
C HIS A 71 4.40 14.19 6.52
N ARG A 72 4.40 13.63 7.74
CA ARG A 72 3.25 13.65 8.65
C ARG A 72 1.99 13.06 8.02
N ILE A 73 2.19 12.05 7.20
CA ILE A 73 1.12 11.26 6.57
C ILE A 73 0.99 9.94 7.32
N LYS A 74 -0.22 9.41 7.35
CA LYS A 74 -0.52 8.07 7.89
C LYS A 74 -1.03 7.18 6.78
N MET A 75 -0.86 5.88 6.93
CA MET A 75 -1.52 4.93 6.05
C MET A 75 -2.90 4.62 6.58
N SER A 76 -3.91 4.72 5.72
CA SER A 76 -5.28 4.29 6.04
C SER A 76 -5.41 2.77 5.97
N GLY A 77 -4.60 2.13 5.15
CA GLY A 77 -4.55 0.68 4.95
C GLY A 77 -3.56 0.31 3.89
N LEU A 78 -3.51 -0.98 3.56
CA LEU A 78 -2.76 -1.51 2.42
C LEU A 78 -3.71 -2.28 1.51
N SER A 79 -3.56 -2.09 0.21
CA SER A 79 -4.21 -2.95 -0.78
C SER A 79 -3.31 -4.14 -1.07
N ALA A 80 -3.79 -5.34 -0.75
CA ALA A 80 -3.06 -6.59 -0.93
C ALA A 80 -3.96 -7.58 -1.67
N HIS A 81 -3.97 -7.46 -2.99
CA HIS A 81 -4.89 -8.23 -3.83
C HIS A 81 -4.44 -9.68 -4.01
N THR A 82 -5.33 -10.60 -3.70
CA THR A 82 -5.11 -12.03 -3.94
C THR A 82 -6.46 -12.73 -4.10
N PRO A 83 -6.57 -13.73 -4.99
CA PRO A 83 -7.81 -14.47 -5.14
C PRO A 83 -8.08 -15.37 -3.93
N LEU A 84 -9.11 -15.04 -3.16
CA LEU A 84 -9.48 -15.81 -1.96
C LEU A 84 -10.09 -17.18 -2.30
N CYS A 85 -10.49 -17.38 -3.56
CA CYS A 85 -10.97 -18.70 -4.01
C CYS A 85 -9.87 -19.77 -4.09
N LYS A 86 -8.61 -19.37 -3.91
CA LYS A 86 -7.46 -20.28 -3.83
C LYS A 86 -6.78 -20.13 -2.47
N PRO A 87 -7.38 -20.68 -1.41
CA PRO A 87 -6.90 -20.44 -0.05
C PRO A 87 -5.48 -20.96 0.20
N GLU A 88 -5.06 -22.00 -0.52
CA GLU A 88 -3.70 -22.54 -0.40
C GLU A 88 -2.60 -21.52 -0.77
N VAL A 89 -2.94 -20.52 -1.57
CA VAL A 89 -2.06 -19.41 -1.95
C VAL A 89 -2.42 -18.13 -1.19
N GLY A 90 -3.72 -17.81 -1.18
CA GLY A 90 -4.22 -16.55 -0.64
C GLY A 90 -3.99 -16.41 0.85
N VAL A 91 -4.11 -17.50 1.63
CA VAL A 91 -3.92 -17.44 3.08
C VAL A 91 -2.48 -17.04 3.44
N GLU A 92 -1.49 -17.67 2.82
CA GLU A 92 -0.09 -17.32 3.08
C GLU A 92 0.25 -15.90 2.62
N TYR A 93 -0.28 -15.50 1.47
CA TYR A 93 -0.13 -14.14 0.97
C TYR A 93 -0.69 -13.12 1.97
N LEU A 94 -1.90 -13.34 2.49
CA LEU A 94 -2.53 -12.43 3.43
C LEU A 94 -1.82 -12.41 4.78
N LYS A 95 -1.30 -13.55 5.25
CA LYS A 95 -0.50 -13.57 6.48
C LYS A 95 0.74 -12.69 6.35
N GLN A 96 1.41 -12.75 5.21
CA GLN A 96 2.57 -11.89 4.96
C GLN A 96 2.16 -10.43 4.88
N ALA A 97 1.05 -10.12 4.20
CA ALA A 97 0.52 -8.78 4.10
C ALA A 97 0.17 -8.20 5.49
N VAL A 98 -0.42 -9.01 6.37
CA VAL A 98 -0.75 -8.60 7.74
C VAL A 98 0.52 -8.24 8.52
N ARG A 99 1.55 -9.08 8.44
CA ARG A 99 2.83 -8.80 9.11
C ARG A 99 3.49 -7.54 8.57
N PHE A 100 3.51 -7.42 7.25
CA PHE A 100 4.06 -6.24 6.59
C PHE A 100 3.32 -4.97 7.01
N ALA A 101 1.98 -5.01 7.00
CA ALA A 101 1.15 -3.88 7.40
C ALA A 101 1.40 -3.46 8.85
N ALA A 102 1.51 -4.43 9.77
CA ALA A 102 1.77 -4.16 11.18
C ALA A 102 3.09 -3.40 11.37
N GLU A 103 4.14 -3.82 10.67
CA GLU A 103 5.45 -3.18 10.77
C GLU A 103 5.48 -1.82 10.05
N ALA A 104 4.78 -1.71 8.92
CA ALA A 104 4.70 -0.45 8.17
C ALA A 104 3.81 0.59 8.85
N GLY A 105 2.89 0.17 9.72
CA GLY A 105 1.99 1.05 10.44
C GLY A 105 0.62 1.21 9.79
N ALA A 106 0.22 0.30 8.90
CA ALA A 106 -1.11 0.30 8.29
C ALA A 106 -2.08 -0.52 9.14
N PRO A 107 -3.26 0.04 9.51
CA PRO A 107 -4.19 -0.62 10.41
C PRO A 107 -5.11 -1.64 9.74
N VAL A 108 -5.24 -1.60 8.42
CA VAL A 108 -6.23 -2.39 7.66
C VAL A 108 -5.59 -2.92 6.40
N ILE A 109 -6.05 -4.08 5.96
CA ILE A 109 -5.72 -4.65 4.65
C ILE A 109 -6.99 -4.79 3.84
N ASN A 110 -6.97 -4.32 2.60
CA ASN A 110 -7.99 -4.56 1.60
C ASN A 110 -7.53 -5.67 0.66
N THR A 111 -8.41 -6.57 0.35
CA THR A 111 -8.13 -7.66 -0.59
C THR A 111 -9.36 -7.97 -1.44
N ASP A 112 -9.15 -8.69 -2.52
CA ASP A 112 -10.22 -9.13 -3.41
C ASP A 112 -10.77 -10.50 -2.99
N GLN A 113 -11.91 -10.81 -3.55
CA GLN A 113 -12.52 -12.12 -3.42
C GLN A 113 -12.06 -13.06 -4.52
#